data_90d412a478850471c068f82ebefa88e6
#
_entry.id   90d412a478850471c068f82ebefa88e6
#
_cell.length_a   1.000
_cell.length_b   1.000
_cell.length_c   1.000
_cell.angle_alpha   90.00
_cell.angle_beta   90.00
_cell.angle_gamma   90.00
#
_symmetry.space_group_name_H-M   'P 1'
#
loop_
_entity.id
_entity.type
_entity.pdbx_description
1 polymer ?
#
loop_
_entity_poly.entity_id
_entity_poly.type
_entity_poly.pdbx_seq_one_letter_code
_entity_poly.pdbx_strand_id
1 'polypeptide(L)'
;MSTLQVVQLINDQDAQVAGAVAAALPQLAGLVDEAVQRMRAGGRVHYFGAGTSGRLAVIDAAELLPTFNVPPGLVIAHHAGGASALITAAENVEDSVELGRSEASALREQDIAIGLTASGRTPFVGGALAVAREVGALTALITSHPQAELASSADYLLAADTGPEVITGSTRMKAGTAQKLLLNAFSTALMIKLGRTWSNLMVDMLATNAKLRGRVVRILQQATGVSDEVARDALAMSDGELKPALVHLLAGIDVQTARDLLARHDGVVAAALAEAAGPRTGRRSSDRAGGPVPAR
;
A
#
# COMPACT_ATOMS: atom_id res chain seq x y z
N MET A 1 14.26 -17.13 -33.62
CA MET A 1 14.86 -16.22 -32.62
C MET A 1 15.70 -17.03 -31.66
N SER A 2 16.89 -16.52 -31.25
CA SER A 2 17.64 -17.11 -30.16
C SER A 2 16.94 -16.87 -28.81
N THR A 3 17.29 -17.63 -27.76
CA THR A 3 16.74 -17.40 -26.41
C THR A 3 17.00 -15.96 -25.93
N LEU A 4 18.20 -15.42 -26.20
CA LEU A 4 18.53 -14.03 -25.86
C LEU A 4 17.58 -13.03 -26.54
N GLN A 5 17.30 -13.20 -27.84
CA GLN A 5 16.34 -12.34 -28.55
C GLN A 5 14.93 -12.43 -27.96
N VAL A 6 14.50 -13.63 -27.54
CA VAL A 6 13.18 -13.81 -26.89
C VAL A 6 13.10 -13.04 -25.57
N VAL A 7 14.10 -13.19 -24.68
CA VAL A 7 14.07 -12.52 -23.38
C VAL A 7 14.27 -11.00 -23.49
N GLN A 8 15.06 -10.54 -24.49
CA GLN A 8 15.18 -9.12 -24.81
C GLN A 8 13.83 -8.53 -25.24
N LEU A 9 13.10 -9.19 -26.14
CA LEU A 9 11.79 -8.76 -26.59
C LEU A 9 10.81 -8.63 -25.42
N ILE A 10 10.81 -9.60 -24.49
CA ILE A 10 9.97 -9.55 -23.27
C ILE A 10 10.36 -8.32 -22.43
N ASN A 11 11.64 -8.13 -22.16
CA ASN A 11 12.14 -7.01 -21.35
C ASN A 11 11.81 -5.64 -21.98
N ASP A 12 11.94 -5.51 -23.31
CA ASP A 12 11.62 -4.27 -24.04
C ASP A 12 10.12 -3.92 -23.94
N GLN A 13 9.26 -4.94 -23.93
CA GLN A 13 7.84 -4.78 -23.71
C GLN A 13 7.52 -4.40 -22.25
N ASP A 14 8.16 -5.05 -21.27
CA ASP A 14 7.98 -4.76 -19.86
C ASP A 14 8.45 -3.36 -19.48
N ALA A 15 9.47 -2.82 -20.14
CA ALA A 15 9.96 -1.45 -19.94
C ALA A 15 8.89 -0.36 -20.15
N GLN A 16 7.82 -0.65 -20.90
CA GLN A 16 6.74 0.29 -21.18
C GLN A 16 5.71 0.38 -20.04
N VAL A 17 5.67 -0.62 -19.13
CA VAL A 17 4.60 -0.76 -18.14
C VAL A 17 4.58 0.42 -17.16
N ALA A 18 5.74 0.87 -16.67
CA ALA A 18 5.81 2.00 -15.74
C ALA A 18 5.24 3.29 -16.35
N GLY A 19 5.48 3.51 -17.65
CA GLY A 19 4.89 4.64 -18.39
C GLY A 19 3.37 4.54 -18.50
N ALA A 20 2.84 3.34 -18.77
CA ALA A 20 1.39 3.11 -18.80
C ALA A 20 0.73 3.35 -17.43
N VAL A 21 1.37 2.92 -16.35
CA VAL A 21 0.91 3.15 -14.98
C VAL A 21 0.86 4.64 -14.63
N ALA A 22 1.79 5.44 -15.15
CA ALA A 22 1.85 6.88 -14.86
C ALA A 22 0.53 7.62 -15.21
N ALA A 23 -0.19 7.16 -16.21
CA ALA A 23 -1.49 7.74 -16.62
C ALA A 23 -2.58 7.58 -15.53
N ALA A 24 -2.49 6.55 -14.69
CA ALA A 24 -3.45 6.29 -13.61
C ALA A 24 -3.12 6.99 -12.28
N LEU A 25 -1.93 7.61 -12.14
CA LEU A 25 -1.49 8.20 -10.87
C LEU A 25 -2.40 9.29 -10.31
N PRO A 26 -3.01 10.20 -11.09
CA PRO A 26 -3.95 11.18 -10.54
C PRO A 26 -5.18 10.53 -9.89
N GLN A 27 -5.76 9.51 -10.53
CA GLN A 27 -6.87 8.74 -9.98
C GLN A 27 -6.46 7.95 -8.74
N LEU A 28 -5.26 7.35 -8.77
CA LEU A 28 -4.69 6.63 -7.63
C LEU A 28 -4.51 7.56 -6.42
N ALA A 29 -4.03 8.78 -6.61
CA ALA A 29 -3.87 9.76 -5.53
C ALA A 29 -5.21 10.11 -4.89
N GLY A 30 -6.26 10.36 -5.70
CA GLY A 30 -7.63 10.60 -5.20
C GLY A 30 -8.18 9.41 -4.40
N LEU A 31 -8.01 8.20 -4.92
CA LEU A 31 -8.40 6.96 -4.22
C LEU A 31 -7.69 6.84 -2.86
N VAL A 32 -6.38 7.09 -2.81
CA VAL A 32 -5.61 7.03 -1.55
C VAL A 32 -6.12 8.05 -0.55
N ASP A 33 -6.36 9.30 -0.96
CA ASP A 33 -6.80 10.35 -0.05
C ASP A 33 -8.19 10.04 0.54
N GLU A 34 -9.12 9.49 -0.24
CA GLU A 34 -10.43 9.06 0.26
C GLU A 34 -10.34 7.79 1.11
N ALA A 35 -9.51 6.81 0.70
CA ALA A 35 -9.29 5.59 1.48
C ALA A 35 -8.72 5.88 2.87
N VAL A 36 -7.82 6.87 3.01
CA VAL A 36 -7.31 7.33 4.31
C VAL A 36 -8.44 7.81 5.22
N GLN A 37 -9.38 8.59 4.69
CA GLN A 37 -10.51 9.10 5.48
C GLN A 37 -11.41 7.95 5.95
N ARG A 38 -11.75 7.02 5.06
CA ARG A 38 -12.58 5.86 5.37
C ARG A 38 -11.91 4.92 6.38
N MET A 39 -10.61 4.66 6.24
CA MET A 39 -9.88 3.84 7.21
C MET A 39 -9.79 4.49 8.59
N ARG A 40 -9.64 5.81 8.68
CA ARG A 40 -9.73 6.54 9.95
C ARG A 40 -11.12 6.47 10.58
N ALA A 41 -12.16 6.34 9.78
CA ALA A 41 -13.53 6.08 10.24
C ALA A 41 -13.80 4.60 10.55
N GLY A 42 -12.79 3.73 10.58
CA GLY A 42 -12.91 2.31 10.92
C GLY A 42 -13.23 1.40 9.72
N GLY A 43 -13.07 1.90 8.50
CA GLY A 43 -13.20 1.11 7.28
C GLY A 43 -12.01 0.17 7.04
N ARG A 44 -12.19 -0.79 6.14
CA ARG A 44 -11.22 -1.80 5.73
C ARG A 44 -11.05 -1.79 4.22
N VAL A 45 -9.91 -2.26 3.74
CA VAL A 45 -9.67 -2.45 2.31
C VAL A 45 -9.95 -3.89 1.92
N HIS A 46 -10.72 -4.09 0.85
CA HIS A 46 -11.04 -5.39 0.29
C HIS A 46 -10.62 -5.42 -1.18
N TYR A 47 -9.71 -6.34 -1.51
CA TYR A 47 -9.29 -6.62 -2.89
C TYR A 47 -10.10 -7.81 -3.44
N PHE A 48 -10.60 -7.69 -4.66
CA PHE A 48 -11.34 -8.75 -5.35
C PHE A 48 -10.69 -9.06 -6.70
N GLY A 49 -10.30 -10.30 -6.93
CA GLY A 49 -9.67 -10.69 -8.18
C GLY A 49 -9.66 -12.20 -8.40
N ALA A 50 -9.53 -12.60 -9.67
CA ALA A 50 -9.39 -13.99 -10.09
C ALA A 50 -8.01 -14.25 -10.72
N GLY A 51 -7.56 -15.48 -10.70
CA GLY A 51 -6.31 -15.92 -11.34
C GLY A 51 -5.09 -15.09 -10.87
N THR A 52 -4.32 -14.56 -11.81
CA THR A 52 -3.14 -13.72 -11.51
C THR A 52 -3.51 -12.47 -10.73
N SER A 53 -4.60 -11.79 -11.08
CA SER A 53 -5.06 -10.57 -10.39
C SER A 53 -5.35 -10.82 -8.93
N GLY A 54 -6.06 -11.92 -8.61
CA GLY A 54 -6.33 -12.29 -7.22
C GLY A 54 -5.07 -12.72 -6.45
N ARG A 55 -4.11 -13.40 -7.10
CA ARG A 55 -2.83 -13.75 -6.46
C ARG A 55 -2.01 -12.51 -6.11
N LEU A 56 -1.97 -11.51 -6.99
CA LEU A 56 -1.30 -10.23 -6.72
C LEU A 56 -1.94 -9.49 -5.54
N ALA A 57 -3.26 -9.51 -5.45
CA ALA A 57 -4.02 -8.97 -4.33
C ALA A 57 -3.64 -9.65 -3.00
N VAL A 58 -3.54 -10.99 -3.00
CA VAL A 58 -3.12 -11.76 -1.81
C VAL A 58 -1.69 -11.44 -1.41
N ILE A 59 -0.78 -11.34 -2.38
CA ILE A 59 0.63 -10.99 -2.12
C ILE A 59 0.71 -9.60 -1.47
N ASP A 60 0.07 -8.58 -2.04
CA ASP A 60 0.09 -7.22 -1.50
C ASP A 60 -0.48 -7.17 -0.07
N ALA A 61 -1.65 -7.76 0.16
CA ALA A 61 -2.27 -7.80 1.48
C ALA A 61 -1.42 -8.53 2.54
N ALA A 62 -0.77 -9.63 2.15
CA ALA A 62 0.06 -10.43 3.06
C ALA A 62 1.34 -9.70 3.50
N GLU A 63 1.92 -8.86 2.64
CA GLU A 63 3.16 -8.12 2.92
C GLU A 63 2.94 -6.88 3.82
N LEU A 64 1.71 -6.45 4.07
CA LEU A 64 1.42 -5.28 4.90
C LEU A 64 1.66 -5.53 6.39
N LEU A 65 1.41 -6.75 6.88
CA LEU A 65 1.69 -7.09 8.27
C LEU A 65 3.19 -7.01 8.60
N PRO A 66 4.11 -7.68 7.87
CA PRO A 66 5.54 -7.63 8.18
C PRO A 66 6.17 -6.25 7.91
N THR A 67 5.58 -5.44 7.00
CA THR A 67 6.14 -4.14 6.58
C THR A 67 5.64 -2.99 7.45
N PHE A 68 4.34 -2.95 7.72
CA PHE A 68 3.67 -1.81 8.36
C PHE A 68 2.91 -2.19 9.63
N ASN A 69 3.06 -3.43 10.11
CA ASN A 69 2.34 -3.94 11.29
C ASN A 69 0.81 -3.74 11.18
N VAL A 70 0.29 -3.97 9.98
CA VAL A 70 -1.16 -3.87 9.72
C VAL A 70 -1.86 -5.06 10.38
N PRO A 71 -2.84 -4.84 11.25
CA PRO A 71 -3.58 -5.93 11.88
C PRO A 71 -4.25 -6.84 10.84
N PRO A 72 -4.29 -8.16 11.06
CA PRO A 72 -5.08 -9.06 10.23
C PRO A 72 -6.52 -8.58 10.08
N GLY A 73 -7.06 -8.64 8.87
CA GLY A 73 -8.43 -8.22 8.58
C GLY A 73 -8.62 -6.72 8.31
N LEU A 74 -7.57 -5.90 8.33
CA LEU A 74 -7.65 -4.50 7.92
C LEU A 74 -7.54 -4.34 6.39
N VAL A 75 -6.71 -5.16 5.75
CA VAL A 75 -6.63 -5.30 4.29
C VAL A 75 -6.85 -6.77 3.95
N ILE A 76 -7.87 -7.07 3.18
CA ILE A 76 -8.37 -8.42 2.93
C ILE A 76 -8.37 -8.67 1.43
N ALA A 77 -7.81 -9.80 1.00
CA ALA A 77 -7.86 -10.21 -0.40
C ALA A 77 -8.84 -11.38 -0.57
N HIS A 78 -9.79 -11.19 -1.48
CA HIS A 78 -10.78 -12.19 -1.92
C HIS A 78 -10.34 -12.74 -3.27
N HIS A 79 -9.77 -13.93 -3.27
CA HIS A 79 -9.38 -14.64 -4.49
C HIS A 79 -10.52 -15.56 -4.94
N ALA A 80 -10.97 -15.43 -6.18
CA ALA A 80 -11.98 -16.32 -6.75
C ALA A 80 -11.57 -17.80 -6.63
N GLY A 81 -12.40 -18.62 -5.98
CA GLY A 81 -12.10 -20.01 -5.66
C GLY A 81 -11.30 -20.22 -4.36
N GLY A 82 -11.02 -19.15 -3.60
CA GLY A 82 -10.42 -19.24 -2.27
C GLY A 82 -8.96 -19.72 -2.24
N ALA A 83 -8.52 -20.22 -1.09
CA ALA A 83 -7.11 -20.58 -0.85
C ALA A 83 -6.58 -21.69 -1.78
N SER A 84 -7.40 -22.67 -2.17
CA SER A 84 -7.00 -23.73 -3.08
C SER A 84 -6.65 -23.22 -4.48
N ALA A 85 -7.35 -22.19 -4.94
CA ALA A 85 -7.16 -21.58 -6.26
C ALA A 85 -5.90 -20.67 -6.34
N LEU A 86 -5.25 -20.41 -5.22
CA LEU A 86 -3.95 -19.70 -5.20
C LEU A 86 -2.84 -20.55 -5.84
N ILE A 87 -2.87 -21.86 -5.62
CA ILE A 87 -1.83 -22.80 -6.08
C ILE A 87 -2.25 -23.49 -7.38
N THR A 88 -3.49 -23.97 -7.43
CA THR A 88 -4.03 -24.70 -8.59
C THR A 88 -5.10 -23.84 -9.27
N ALA A 89 -5.04 -23.72 -10.60
CA ALA A 89 -6.07 -22.98 -11.34
C ALA A 89 -7.45 -23.64 -11.10
N ALA A 90 -8.41 -22.84 -10.64
CA ALA A 90 -9.80 -23.28 -10.52
C ALA A 90 -10.55 -22.78 -11.75
N GLU A 91 -11.24 -23.70 -12.43
CA GLU A 91 -12.04 -23.38 -13.61
C GLU A 91 -13.39 -22.77 -13.21
N ASN A 92 -13.93 -21.88 -14.04
CA ASN A 92 -15.27 -21.28 -13.96
C ASN A 92 -15.55 -20.38 -12.73
N VAL A 93 -14.61 -20.22 -11.78
CA VAL A 93 -14.81 -19.38 -10.58
C VAL A 93 -14.77 -17.88 -10.92
N GLU A 94 -14.02 -17.49 -11.96
CA GLU A 94 -13.92 -16.10 -12.41
C GLU A 94 -15.20 -15.62 -13.12
N ASP A 95 -16.00 -16.56 -13.65
CA ASP A 95 -17.25 -16.28 -14.36
C ASP A 95 -18.47 -16.19 -13.44
N SER A 96 -18.31 -16.45 -12.14
CA SER A 96 -19.42 -16.43 -11.18
C SER A 96 -19.62 -15.06 -10.55
N VAL A 97 -20.67 -14.36 -10.98
CA VAL A 97 -21.17 -13.13 -10.35
C VAL A 97 -21.61 -13.39 -8.91
N GLU A 98 -22.31 -14.51 -8.67
CA GLU A 98 -22.84 -14.91 -7.36
C GLU A 98 -21.72 -15.12 -6.34
N LEU A 99 -20.61 -15.74 -6.75
CA LEU A 99 -19.43 -15.89 -5.90
C LEU A 99 -18.85 -14.53 -5.52
N GLY A 100 -18.72 -13.61 -6.49
CA GLY A 100 -18.27 -12.24 -6.22
C GLY A 100 -19.17 -11.51 -5.23
N ARG A 101 -20.49 -11.61 -5.40
CA ARG A 101 -21.46 -11.05 -4.47
C ARG A 101 -21.36 -11.65 -3.06
N SER A 102 -21.21 -12.97 -2.99
CA SER A 102 -21.07 -13.69 -1.71
C SER A 102 -19.81 -13.27 -0.96
N GLU A 103 -18.66 -13.20 -1.64
CA GLU A 103 -17.38 -12.75 -1.06
C GLU A 103 -17.42 -11.28 -0.56
N ALA A 104 -18.24 -10.45 -1.19
CA ALA A 104 -18.42 -9.05 -0.84
C ALA A 104 -19.52 -8.82 0.23
N SER A 105 -20.23 -9.86 0.67
CA SER A 105 -21.42 -9.72 1.55
C SER A 105 -21.14 -9.09 2.92
N ALA A 106 -19.90 -9.12 3.39
CA ALA A 106 -19.47 -8.52 4.66
C ALA A 106 -19.01 -7.05 4.54
N LEU A 107 -19.08 -6.45 3.35
CA LEU A 107 -18.72 -5.04 3.13
C LEU A 107 -19.70 -4.10 3.86
N ARG A 108 -19.16 -2.98 4.31
CA ARG A 108 -19.90 -1.90 4.97
C ARG A 108 -19.64 -0.57 4.24
N GLU A 109 -20.45 0.41 4.51
CA GLU A 109 -20.37 1.76 3.91
C GLU A 109 -18.95 2.36 4.01
N GLN A 110 -18.26 2.17 5.14
CA GLN A 110 -16.94 2.73 5.37
C GLN A 110 -15.82 1.99 4.65
N ASP A 111 -16.07 0.78 4.12
CA ASP A 111 -15.04 -0.06 3.52
C ASP A 111 -14.67 0.43 2.10
N ILE A 112 -13.54 -0.03 1.62
CA ILE A 112 -12.98 0.26 0.29
C ILE A 112 -12.90 -1.07 -0.47
N ALA A 113 -13.55 -1.18 -1.62
CA ALA A 113 -13.55 -2.35 -2.49
C ALA A 113 -12.75 -2.06 -3.77
N ILE A 114 -11.67 -2.77 -3.99
CA ILE A 114 -10.81 -2.64 -5.18
C ILE A 114 -10.91 -3.91 -6.01
N GLY A 115 -11.54 -3.81 -7.17
CA GLY A 115 -11.59 -4.88 -8.16
C GLY A 115 -10.33 -4.90 -9.02
N LEU A 116 -9.77 -6.08 -9.26
CA LEU A 116 -8.61 -6.30 -10.12
C LEU A 116 -8.98 -7.23 -11.27
N THR A 117 -8.90 -6.73 -12.48
CA THR A 117 -9.15 -7.50 -13.70
C THR A 117 -8.39 -6.91 -14.90
N ALA A 118 -7.52 -7.69 -15.53
CA ALA A 118 -6.77 -7.23 -16.69
C ALA A 118 -7.70 -6.83 -17.85
N SER A 119 -8.75 -7.61 -18.11
CA SER A 119 -9.71 -7.40 -19.18
C SER A 119 -10.76 -6.33 -18.88
N GLY A 120 -10.96 -5.98 -17.62
CA GLY A 120 -11.99 -5.05 -17.19
C GLY A 120 -13.43 -5.58 -17.23
N ARG A 121 -13.63 -6.93 -17.32
CA ARG A 121 -14.97 -7.53 -17.49
C ARG A 121 -15.22 -8.81 -16.69
N THR A 122 -14.31 -9.20 -15.78
CA THR A 122 -14.42 -10.43 -14.99
C THR A 122 -15.70 -10.45 -14.15
N PRO A 123 -16.64 -11.41 -14.35
CA PRO A 123 -17.93 -11.42 -13.65
C PRO A 123 -17.83 -11.48 -12.13
N PHE A 124 -16.88 -12.25 -11.58
CA PHE A 124 -16.59 -12.26 -10.13
C PHE A 124 -16.32 -10.87 -9.58
N VAL A 125 -15.47 -10.08 -10.25
CA VAL A 125 -15.15 -8.70 -9.85
C VAL A 125 -16.39 -7.81 -9.98
N GLY A 126 -17.16 -7.97 -11.07
CA GLY A 126 -18.42 -7.25 -11.27
C GLY A 126 -19.42 -7.49 -10.15
N GLY A 127 -19.59 -8.74 -9.73
CA GLY A 127 -20.45 -9.12 -8.61
C GLY A 127 -20.04 -8.46 -7.30
N ALA A 128 -18.74 -8.45 -7.00
CA ALA A 128 -18.21 -7.83 -5.79
C ALA A 128 -18.40 -6.29 -5.79
N LEU A 129 -18.06 -5.61 -6.88
CA LEU A 129 -18.26 -4.15 -7.00
C LEU A 129 -19.73 -3.74 -6.96
N ALA A 130 -20.64 -4.58 -7.47
CA ALA A 130 -22.08 -4.34 -7.36
C ALA A 130 -22.54 -4.27 -5.90
N VAL A 131 -22.14 -5.25 -5.07
CA VAL A 131 -22.44 -5.24 -3.62
C VAL A 131 -21.78 -4.04 -2.94
N ALA A 132 -20.52 -3.72 -3.26
CA ALA A 132 -19.84 -2.58 -2.69
C ALA A 132 -20.62 -1.27 -2.93
N ARG A 133 -21.15 -1.06 -4.13
CA ARG A 133 -21.98 0.09 -4.45
C ARG A 133 -23.33 0.08 -3.73
N GLU A 134 -23.96 -1.10 -3.63
CA GLU A 134 -25.25 -1.24 -2.93
C GLU A 134 -25.15 -0.81 -1.46
N VAL A 135 -24.01 -1.08 -0.79
CA VAL A 135 -23.78 -0.70 0.62
C VAL A 135 -23.11 0.68 0.79
N GLY A 136 -22.79 1.39 -0.29
CA GLY A 136 -22.13 2.72 -0.25
C GLY A 136 -20.63 2.68 0.05
N ALA A 137 -19.98 1.53 -0.10
CA ALA A 137 -18.52 1.42 0.00
C ALA A 137 -17.83 2.16 -1.15
N LEU A 138 -16.60 2.65 -0.92
CA LEU A 138 -15.77 3.25 -1.96
C LEU A 138 -15.32 2.17 -2.93
N THR A 139 -15.48 2.42 -4.23
CA THR A 139 -15.16 1.43 -5.26
C THR A 139 -14.01 1.89 -6.17
N ALA A 140 -13.11 0.97 -6.50
CA ALA A 140 -12.07 1.20 -7.49
C ALA A 140 -11.88 -0.03 -8.40
N LEU A 141 -11.46 0.21 -9.63
CA LEU A 141 -11.15 -0.83 -10.60
C LEU A 141 -9.73 -0.65 -11.12
N ILE A 142 -8.87 -1.66 -10.93
CA ILE A 142 -7.55 -1.76 -11.53
C ILE A 142 -7.63 -2.65 -12.78
N THR A 143 -7.30 -2.10 -13.95
CA THR A 143 -7.42 -2.80 -15.23
C THR A 143 -6.35 -2.36 -16.22
N SER A 144 -6.12 -3.15 -17.28
CA SER A 144 -5.31 -2.75 -18.44
C SER A 144 -6.14 -2.23 -19.61
N HIS A 145 -7.46 -2.11 -19.43
CA HIS A 145 -8.37 -1.70 -20.51
C HIS A 145 -9.04 -0.36 -20.16
N PRO A 146 -8.67 0.76 -20.83
CA PRO A 146 -9.24 2.09 -20.53
C PRO A 146 -10.77 2.18 -20.71
N GLN A 147 -11.35 1.35 -21.59
CA GLN A 147 -12.79 1.26 -21.85
C GLN A 147 -13.37 -0.02 -21.23
N ALA A 148 -12.96 -0.35 -19.99
CA ALA A 148 -13.44 -1.53 -19.29
C ALA A 148 -14.95 -1.51 -19.11
N GLU A 149 -15.64 -2.64 -19.33
CA GLU A 149 -17.09 -2.77 -19.11
C GLU A 149 -17.48 -2.46 -17.66
N LEU A 150 -16.64 -2.85 -16.70
CA LEU A 150 -16.84 -2.59 -15.28
C LEU A 150 -16.44 -1.18 -14.83
N ALA A 151 -15.97 -0.29 -15.72
CA ALA A 151 -15.57 1.08 -15.36
C ALA A 151 -16.71 1.86 -14.69
N SER A 152 -17.94 1.68 -15.16
CA SER A 152 -19.13 2.33 -14.58
C SER A 152 -19.52 1.82 -13.19
N SER A 153 -18.92 0.72 -12.73
CA SER A 153 -19.13 0.14 -11.40
C SER A 153 -18.11 0.62 -10.36
N ALA A 154 -17.22 1.54 -10.72
CA ALA A 154 -16.17 2.04 -9.86
C ALA A 154 -16.16 3.58 -9.81
N ASP A 155 -15.93 4.14 -8.62
CA ASP A 155 -15.72 5.57 -8.42
C ASP A 155 -14.37 6.01 -8.97
N TYR A 156 -13.36 5.11 -8.89
CA TYR A 156 -12.00 5.32 -9.41
C TYR A 156 -11.62 4.24 -10.42
N LEU A 157 -11.31 4.68 -11.64
CA LEU A 157 -10.76 3.79 -12.68
C LEU A 157 -9.25 3.96 -12.77
N LEU A 158 -8.50 2.94 -12.37
CA LEU A 158 -7.04 2.87 -12.47
C LEU A 158 -6.66 2.02 -13.70
N ALA A 159 -6.76 2.65 -14.88
CA ALA A 159 -6.47 1.98 -16.15
C ALA A 159 -5.03 2.21 -16.57
N ALA A 160 -4.26 1.12 -16.75
CA ALA A 160 -2.92 1.13 -17.30
C ALA A 160 -2.91 0.38 -18.64
N ASP A 161 -3.05 1.10 -19.75
CA ASP A 161 -3.00 0.50 -21.09
C ASP A 161 -1.57 0.04 -21.41
N THR A 162 -1.33 -1.24 -21.21
CA THR A 162 -0.03 -1.87 -21.48
C THR A 162 0.10 -2.39 -22.92
N GLY A 163 -0.93 -2.24 -23.74
CA GLY A 163 -0.98 -2.80 -25.07
C GLY A 163 -0.98 -4.33 -25.10
N PRO A 164 -0.83 -4.94 -26.29
CA PRO A 164 -0.87 -6.40 -26.44
C PRO A 164 0.32 -7.08 -25.76
N GLU A 165 0.08 -8.26 -25.19
CA GLU A 165 1.12 -9.09 -24.56
C GLU A 165 2.04 -9.74 -25.62
N VAL A 166 3.29 -10.02 -25.24
CA VAL A 166 4.24 -10.77 -26.11
C VAL A 166 3.67 -12.13 -26.51
N ILE A 167 3.01 -12.80 -25.57
CA ILE A 167 2.16 -13.98 -25.83
C ILE A 167 0.73 -13.49 -25.75
N THR A 168 0.07 -13.35 -26.88
CA THR A 168 -1.28 -12.82 -27.00
C THR A 168 -2.24 -13.47 -26.01
N GLY A 169 -2.93 -12.65 -25.20
CA GLY A 169 -3.89 -13.10 -24.20
C GLY A 169 -3.28 -13.53 -22.86
N SER A 170 -1.95 -13.60 -22.71
CA SER A 170 -1.28 -14.00 -21.47
C SER A 170 -1.13 -12.82 -20.50
N THR A 171 -2.22 -12.35 -19.91
CA THR A 171 -2.31 -11.16 -19.05
C THR A 171 -1.59 -11.27 -17.70
N ARG A 172 -0.96 -12.42 -17.41
CA ARG A 172 -0.04 -12.55 -16.27
C ARG A 172 1.27 -11.75 -16.44
N MET A 173 1.56 -11.24 -17.65
CA MET A 173 2.79 -10.54 -18.01
C MET A 173 2.67 -9.03 -17.76
N LYS A 174 2.58 -8.18 -18.80
CA LYS A 174 2.53 -6.72 -18.65
C LYS A 174 1.34 -6.24 -17.82
N ALA A 175 0.15 -6.79 -18.08
CA ALA A 175 -1.05 -6.46 -17.30
C ALA A 175 -0.88 -6.81 -15.82
N GLY A 176 -0.34 -7.99 -15.51
CA GLY A 176 -0.02 -8.38 -14.13
C GLY A 176 1.02 -7.45 -13.49
N THR A 177 2.06 -7.08 -14.23
CA THR A 177 3.09 -6.13 -13.76
C THR A 177 2.46 -4.75 -13.46
N ALA A 178 1.59 -4.24 -14.32
CA ALA A 178 0.88 -2.98 -14.10
C ALA A 178 -0.01 -3.04 -12.85
N GLN A 179 -0.76 -4.13 -12.66
CA GLN A 179 -1.59 -4.34 -11.46
C GLN A 179 -0.74 -4.36 -10.19
N LYS A 180 0.40 -5.05 -10.21
CA LYS A 180 1.35 -5.08 -9.08
C LYS A 180 1.88 -3.68 -8.76
N LEU A 181 2.25 -2.89 -9.75
CA LEU A 181 2.73 -1.52 -9.55
C LEU A 181 1.64 -0.63 -8.93
N LEU A 182 0.40 -0.70 -9.42
CA LEU A 182 -0.72 0.07 -8.89
C LEU A 182 -1.10 -0.36 -7.46
N LEU A 183 -1.15 -1.67 -7.16
CA LEU A 183 -1.41 -2.18 -5.82
C LEU A 183 -0.35 -1.73 -4.82
N ASN A 184 0.94 -1.94 -5.14
CA ASN A 184 2.02 -1.53 -4.23
C ASN A 184 2.06 0.00 -4.05
N ALA A 185 1.78 0.78 -5.09
CA ALA A 185 1.69 2.24 -4.97
C ALA A 185 0.51 2.65 -4.09
N PHE A 186 -0.67 2.03 -4.25
CA PHE A 186 -1.85 2.25 -3.42
C PHE A 186 -1.57 1.92 -1.95
N SER A 187 -1.19 0.69 -1.66
CA SER A 187 -1.01 0.20 -0.29
C SER A 187 0.11 0.95 0.43
N THR A 188 1.24 1.20 -0.23
CA THR A 188 2.36 1.96 0.34
C THR A 188 1.98 3.42 0.61
N ALA A 189 1.35 4.11 -0.35
CA ALA A 189 0.92 5.49 -0.17
C ALA A 189 -0.13 5.61 0.95
N LEU A 190 -1.07 4.67 1.01
CA LEU A 190 -2.07 4.57 2.08
C LEU A 190 -1.40 4.43 3.45
N MET A 191 -0.43 3.52 3.60
CA MET A 191 0.30 3.32 4.86
C MET A 191 1.15 4.53 5.25
N ILE A 192 1.77 5.22 4.29
CA ILE A 192 2.49 6.48 4.52
C ILE A 192 1.53 7.56 5.07
N LYS A 193 0.37 7.74 4.45
CA LYS A 193 -0.65 8.72 4.85
C LYS A 193 -1.30 8.38 6.20
N LEU A 194 -1.34 7.10 6.58
CA LEU A 194 -1.76 6.63 7.90
C LEU A 194 -0.66 6.70 8.96
N GLY A 195 0.53 7.24 8.64
CA GLY A 195 1.62 7.45 9.59
C GLY A 195 2.38 6.16 9.97
N ARG A 196 2.36 5.14 9.11
CA ARG A 196 3.10 3.90 9.32
C ARG A 196 4.59 3.99 8.95
N THR A 197 5.03 5.15 8.49
CA THR A 197 6.43 5.43 8.13
C THR A 197 6.94 6.72 8.79
N TRP A 198 8.25 6.86 8.87
CA TRP A 198 8.96 8.10 9.17
C TRP A 198 9.97 8.36 8.07
N SER A 199 9.82 9.47 7.33
CA SER A 199 10.55 9.67 6.08
C SER A 199 10.37 8.43 5.17
N ASN A 200 11.44 7.81 4.71
CA ASN A 200 11.47 6.57 3.93
C ASN A 200 11.72 5.30 4.78
N LEU A 201 11.56 5.39 6.10
CA LEU A 201 11.86 4.30 7.03
C LEU A 201 10.58 3.62 7.54
N MET A 202 10.62 2.28 7.65
CA MET A 202 9.55 1.46 8.22
C MET A 202 9.63 1.52 9.74
N VAL A 203 8.83 2.39 10.37
CA VAL A 203 8.89 2.61 11.83
C VAL A 203 7.81 1.88 12.63
N ASP A 204 6.91 1.16 11.97
CA ASP A 204 5.80 0.45 12.62
C ASP A 204 5.97 -1.08 12.59
N MET A 205 7.17 -1.57 12.29
CA MET A 205 7.44 -3.00 12.22
C MET A 205 7.66 -3.63 13.60
N LEU A 206 7.20 -4.87 13.77
CA LEU A 206 7.49 -5.68 14.96
C LEU A 206 8.78 -6.47 14.78
N ALA A 207 9.68 -6.36 15.76
CA ALA A 207 10.97 -7.08 15.76
C ALA A 207 10.82 -8.52 16.29
N THR A 208 10.10 -9.38 15.57
CA THR A 208 9.75 -10.75 16.00
C THR A 208 10.93 -11.73 15.98
N ASN A 209 12.01 -11.42 15.27
CA ASN A 209 13.19 -12.28 15.16
C ASN A 209 14.51 -11.50 15.23
N ALA A 210 15.66 -12.21 15.31
CA ALA A 210 16.98 -11.59 15.45
C ALA A 210 17.33 -10.65 14.28
N LYS A 211 16.97 -11.01 13.04
CA LYS A 211 17.19 -10.18 11.85
C LYS A 211 16.40 -8.86 11.95
N LEU A 212 15.15 -8.93 12.38
CA LEU A 212 14.29 -7.74 12.52
C LEU A 212 14.74 -6.87 13.70
N ARG A 213 15.21 -7.45 14.81
CA ARG A 213 15.83 -6.68 15.92
C ARG A 213 17.04 -5.88 15.46
N GLY A 214 17.94 -6.47 14.65
CA GLY A 214 19.06 -5.73 14.06
C GLY A 214 18.62 -4.64 13.08
N ARG A 215 17.49 -4.82 12.37
CA ARG A 215 16.92 -3.80 11.48
C ARG A 215 16.40 -2.59 12.26
N VAL A 216 15.68 -2.81 13.36
CA VAL A 216 15.12 -1.74 14.21
C VAL A 216 16.21 -0.82 14.75
N VAL A 217 17.33 -1.39 15.23
CA VAL A 217 18.49 -0.62 15.68
C VAL A 217 19.05 0.25 14.54
N ARG A 218 19.25 -0.33 13.34
CA ARG A 218 19.73 0.42 12.16
C ARG A 218 18.79 1.54 11.73
N ILE A 219 17.47 1.32 11.84
CA ILE A 219 16.47 2.36 11.53
C ILE A 219 16.63 3.54 12.50
N LEU A 220 16.77 3.30 13.81
CA LEU A 220 17.03 4.37 14.78
C LEU A 220 18.32 5.13 14.47
N GLN A 221 19.42 4.42 14.19
CA GLN A 221 20.67 5.06 13.81
C GLN A 221 20.53 5.94 12.55
N GLN A 222 19.85 5.44 11.51
CA GLN A 222 19.61 6.20 10.28
C GLN A 222 18.72 7.42 10.51
N ALA A 223 17.71 7.30 11.36
CA ALA A 223 16.77 8.38 11.64
C ALA A 223 17.34 9.48 12.54
N THR A 224 18.23 9.12 13.48
CA THR A 224 18.65 10.00 14.57
C THR A 224 20.15 10.32 14.57
N GLY A 225 20.98 9.51 13.90
CA GLY A 225 22.44 9.65 13.91
C GLY A 225 23.12 9.13 15.19
N VAL A 226 22.41 8.49 16.11
CA VAL A 226 22.97 7.98 17.38
C VAL A 226 23.83 6.73 17.18
N SER A 227 24.65 6.39 18.19
CA SER A 227 25.42 5.15 18.20
C SER A 227 24.56 3.89 18.34
N ASP A 228 25.13 2.72 18.08
CA ASP A 228 24.45 1.41 18.27
C ASP A 228 24.02 1.22 19.73
N GLU A 229 24.86 1.59 20.69
CA GLU A 229 24.58 1.51 22.13
C GLU A 229 23.36 2.37 22.52
N VAL A 230 23.37 3.65 22.16
CA VAL A 230 22.24 4.56 22.43
C VAL A 230 20.94 4.09 21.79
N ALA A 231 21.00 3.57 20.55
CA ALA A 231 19.82 3.04 19.88
C ALA A 231 19.25 1.80 20.59
N ARG A 232 20.11 0.90 21.10
CA ARG A 232 19.69 -0.27 21.89
C ARG A 232 19.09 0.11 23.24
N ASP A 233 19.69 1.08 23.91
CA ASP A 233 19.18 1.58 25.20
C ASP A 233 17.80 2.22 25.03
N ALA A 234 17.62 3.05 24.01
CA ALA A 234 16.32 3.65 23.68
C ALA A 234 15.24 2.58 23.38
N LEU A 235 15.61 1.51 22.63
CA LEU A 235 14.70 0.40 22.40
C LEU A 235 14.39 -0.38 23.67
N ALA A 236 15.36 -0.61 24.53
CA ALA A 236 15.14 -1.30 25.81
C ALA A 236 14.20 -0.49 26.72
N MET A 237 14.39 0.83 26.80
CA MET A 237 13.48 1.73 27.55
C MET A 237 12.07 1.77 26.96
N SER A 238 11.91 1.46 25.69
CA SER A 238 10.63 1.48 24.95
C SER A 238 10.01 0.09 24.78
N ASP A 239 10.44 -0.93 25.52
CA ASP A 239 9.97 -2.32 25.42
C ASP A 239 10.12 -2.90 24.00
N GLY A 240 11.09 -2.43 23.24
CA GLY A 240 11.33 -2.79 21.84
C GLY A 240 10.47 -2.06 20.82
N GLU A 241 9.63 -1.12 21.24
CA GLU A 241 8.78 -0.32 20.37
C GLU A 241 9.58 0.78 19.66
N LEU A 242 9.62 0.71 18.34
CA LEU A 242 10.45 1.61 17.53
C LEU A 242 9.96 3.07 17.53
N LYS A 243 8.64 3.29 17.39
CA LYS A 243 8.09 4.66 17.35
C LYS A 243 8.32 5.47 18.64
N PRO A 244 8.03 4.94 19.85
CA PRO A 244 8.36 5.64 21.09
C PRO A 244 9.86 5.92 21.24
N ALA A 245 10.73 4.93 20.91
CA ALA A 245 12.18 5.13 20.93
C ALA A 245 12.63 6.24 19.97
N LEU A 246 12.04 6.28 18.76
CA LEU A 246 12.34 7.30 17.75
C LEU A 246 11.93 8.71 18.21
N VAL A 247 10.71 8.86 18.75
CA VAL A 247 10.22 10.16 19.24
C VAL A 247 11.03 10.60 20.48
N HIS A 248 11.35 9.68 21.40
CA HIS A 248 12.24 9.94 22.54
C HIS A 248 13.57 10.53 22.08
N LEU A 249 14.25 9.88 21.13
CA LEU A 249 15.57 10.30 20.67
C LEU A 249 15.52 11.62 19.86
N LEU A 250 14.51 11.82 19.03
CA LEU A 250 14.40 13.01 18.18
C LEU A 250 13.95 14.26 18.95
N ALA A 251 13.05 14.10 19.93
CA ALA A 251 12.49 15.21 20.69
C ALA A 251 13.25 15.45 22.02
N GLY A 252 14.08 14.51 22.48
CA GLY A 252 14.76 14.62 23.78
C GLY A 252 13.82 14.57 24.99
N ILE A 253 12.68 13.91 24.88
CA ILE A 253 11.66 13.71 25.91
C ILE A 253 11.69 12.28 26.44
N ASP A 254 11.12 12.03 27.61
CA ASP A 254 11.03 10.65 28.14
C ASP A 254 10.10 9.76 27.27
N VAL A 255 10.30 8.43 27.39
CA VAL A 255 9.58 7.44 26.56
C VAL A 255 8.07 7.45 26.82
N GLN A 256 7.65 7.69 28.07
CA GLN A 256 6.21 7.72 28.40
C GLN A 256 5.54 8.93 27.74
N THR A 257 6.15 10.10 27.83
CA THR A 257 5.69 11.30 27.10
C THR A 257 5.66 11.06 25.58
N ALA A 258 6.66 10.36 25.03
CA ALA A 258 6.67 9.99 23.62
C ALA A 258 5.49 9.06 23.23
N ARG A 259 5.16 8.07 24.08
CA ARG A 259 3.98 7.20 23.88
C ARG A 259 2.67 7.99 23.94
N ASP A 260 2.53 8.90 24.89
CA ASP A 260 1.33 9.72 25.05
C ASP A 260 1.12 10.65 23.85
N LEU A 261 2.20 11.25 23.33
CA LEU A 261 2.17 12.05 22.12
C LEU A 261 1.76 11.21 20.91
N LEU A 262 2.36 10.06 20.72
CA LEU A 262 1.99 9.14 19.62
C LEU A 262 0.52 8.70 19.72
N ALA A 263 0.03 8.41 20.91
CA ALA A 263 -1.37 8.04 21.11
C ALA A 263 -2.34 9.17 20.74
N ARG A 264 -2.02 10.42 21.10
CA ARG A 264 -2.83 11.60 20.71
C ARG A 264 -2.84 11.88 19.20
N HIS A 265 -1.84 11.41 18.50
CA HIS A 265 -1.65 11.65 17.07
C HIS A 265 -1.77 10.39 16.20
N ASP A 266 -2.57 9.41 16.62
CA ASP A 266 -2.83 8.16 15.88
C ASP A 266 -1.54 7.43 15.43
N GLY A 267 -0.46 7.53 16.21
CA GLY A 267 0.83 6.94 15.92
C GLY A 267 1.64 7.66 14.83
N VAL A 268 1.25 8.87 14.44
CA VAL A 268 1.95 9.67 13.42
C VAL A 268 3.15 10.39 14.05
N VAL A 269 4.35 9.88 13.81
CA VAL A 269 5.62 10.42 14.38
C VAL A 269 5.81 11.90 14.09
N ALA A 270 5.52 12.35 12.84
CA ALA A 270 5.68 13.76 12.47
C ALA A 270 4.80 14.69 13.32
N ALA A 271 3.56 14.30 13.59
CA ALA A 271 2.62 15.09 14.39
C ALA A 271 3.02 15.09 15.88
N ALA A 272 3.45 13.94 16.40
CA ALA A 272 3.96 13.83 17.78
C ALA A 272 5.20 14.73 18.00
N LEU A 273 6.15 14.74 17.04
CA LEU A 273 7.32 15.62 17.10
C LEU A 273 6.96 17.11 16.97
N ALA A 274 5.98 17.45 16.16
CA ALA A 274 5.52 18.83 16.01
C ALA A 274 4.91 19.35 17.32
N GLU A 275 4.14 18.55 18.04
CA GLU A 275 3.60 18.91 19.35
C GLU A 275 4.72 19.01 20.41
N ALA A 276 5.65 18.04 20.42
CA ALA A 276 6.80 18.05 21.34
C ALA A 276 7.67 19.32 21.19
N ALA A 277 7.81 19.84 19.97
CA ALA A 277 8.57 21.06 19.71
C ALA A 277 7.88 22.35 20.21
N GLY A 278 6.61 22.27 20.60
CA GLY A 278 5.79 23.41 21.02
C GLY A 278 5.48 24.40 19.90
N PRO A 279 4.68 25.45 20.17
CA PRO A 279 4.46 26.51 19.18
C PRO A 279 5.79 27.20 18.86
N ARG A 280 6.13 27.28 17.57
CA ARG A 280 7.30 28.04 17.10
C ARG A 280 7.10 29.50 17.51
N THR A 281 7.60 29.89 18.70
CA THR A 281 7.74 31.28 19.07
C THR A 281 8.72 31.91 18.06
N GLY A 282 8.20 32.80 17.24
CA GLY A 282 8.90 33.42 16.12
C GLY A 282 10.23 34.07 16.56
N ARG A 283 11.34 33.39 16.36
CA ARG A 283 12.62 34.02 16.17
C ARG A 283 12.74 34.34 14.69
N ARG A 284 12.46 35.62 14.37
CA ARG A 284 12.97 36.23 13.14
C ARG A 284 14.50 36.19 13.24
N SER A 285 15.14 35.27 12.53
CA SER A 285 16.53 35.43 12.16
C SER A 285 16.57 36.21 10.84
N SER A 286 16.70 37.51 10.92
CA SER A 286 17.38 38.27 9.87
C SER A 286 18.83 37.77 9.79
N ASP A 287 19.33 37.69 8.56
CA ASP A 287 20.68 37.38 8.13
C ASP A 287 21.15 35.92 8.13
N ARG A 288 21.02 35.31 6.94
CA ARG A 288 22.21 34.91 6.15
C ARG A 288 21.76 34.41 4.77
N ALA A 289 22.02 35.26 3.79
CA ALA A 289 22.10 34.87 2.39
C ALA A 289 23.31 33.94 2.19
N GLY A 290 23.19 32.93 1.33
CA GLY A 290 24.38 32.25 0.85
C GLY A 290 24.17 30.84 0.29
N GLY A 291 24.06 30.73 -1.02
CA GLY A 291 24.69 29.69 -1.81
C GLY A 291 23.85 28.46 -2.22
N PRO A 292 23.84 28.14 -3.53
CA PRO A 292 23.16 26.95 -4.04
C PRO A 292 24.00 25.68 -3.81
N VAL A 293 23.32 24.59 -3.40
CA VAL A 293 23.91 23.25 -3.29
C VAL A 293 23.90 22.60 -4.67
N PRO A 294 25.01 21.99 -5.15
CA PRO A 294 25.05 21.30 -6.43
C PRO A 294 24.36 19.94 -6.37
N ALA A 295 23.70 19.58 -7.46
CA ALA A 295 23.13 18.27 -7.75
C ALA A 295 24.22 17.18 -7.80
N ARG A 296 23.95 16.04 -7.17
CA ARG A 296 24.40 14.71 -7.54
C ARG A 296 23.30 13.70 -7.28
#